data_e01fe67ddcb6fd383e21df6d8c16bf5d
#
_entry.id   e01fe67ddcb6fd383e21df6d8c16bf5d
#
_cell.length_a   1.000
_cell.length_b   1.000
_cell.length_c   1.000
_cell.angle_alpha   90.00
_cell.angle_beta   90.00
_cell.angle_gamma   90.00
#
_symmetry.space_group_name_H-M   'P 1'
#
loop_
_entity.id
_entity.type
_entity.pdbx_description
1 polymer ?
#
loop_
_entity_poly.entity_id
_entity_poly.type
_entity_poly.pdbx_seq_one_letter_code
_entity_poly.pdbx_strand_id
1 'polypeptide(L)'
;MSIKLNGNLITLSTKNTSYQMKFDDLGYLFHTWYGERIEDSDDMSYRISSIDRGFSGNPYETMDRSYSLDVYPQEYPTFGNGDYRVDCIQVINPDGTNVVELKYDSCEIKKGKYDLPGLPAFFWNEEEGESLKVNLIDKVSGVRVELLYGVLEKYDIITRAVRIVNTSANELKIEKALSACIDMVDGDFDLIHFHGKHAMEREFERSPLLHGKVVLESKRGTSSHQQNPFAILAKKDATETFGECVGVAFVYSGSFIIEAEIDQVNQTRLVVGLHPEQVEYILNAGE
;
A
#
# COMPACT_ATOMS: atom_id res chain seq x y z
N MET A 1 16.14 -9.35 14.98
CA MET A 1 15.63 -8.14 14.35
C MET A 1 14.79 -8.57 13.16
N SER A 2 13.51 -8.22 13.18
CA SER A 2 12.56 -8.52 12.11
C SER A 2 12.58 -7.47 10.99
N ILE A 3 13.22 -6.33 11.21
CA ILE A 3 13.35 -5.25 10.23
C ILE A 3 14.82 -4.97 9.96
N LYS A 4 15.20 -4.96 8.69
CA LYS A 4 16.58 -4.71 8.26
C LYS A 4 16.64 -3.69 7.12
N LEU A 5 17.61 -2.79 7.22
CA LEU A 5 18.01 -1.87 6.15
C LEU A 5 19.40 -2.30 5.66
N ASN A 6 19.49 -2.68 4.40
CA ASN A 6 20.73 -3.05 3.73
C ASN A 6 20.93 -2.22 2.46
N GLY A 7 21.74 -1.15 2.56
CA GLY A 7 21.84 -0.18 1.48
C GLY A 7 20.49 0.51 1.22
N ASN A 8 19.92 0.28 0.05
CA ASN A 8 18.60 0.80 -0.35
C ASN A 8 17.46 -0.24 -0.26
N LEU A 9 17.73 -1.43 0.30
CA LEU A 9 16.75 -2.47 0.55
C LEU A 9 16.24 -2.40 1.98
N ILE A 10 14.93 -2.45 2.16
CA ILE A 10 14.24 -2.54 3.45
C ILE A 10 13.49 -3.86 3.46
N THR A 11 13.86 -4.76 4.36
CA THR A 11 13.24 -6.08 4.49
C THR A 11 12.60 -6.23 5.87
N LEU A 12 11.30 -6.55 5.87
CA LEU A 12 10.53 -6.88 7.05
C LEU A 12 10.30 -8.38 7.05
N SER A 13 10.80 -9.09 8.06
CA SER A 13 10.73 -10.54 8.14
C SER A 13 9.88 -10.98 9.33
N THR A 14 8.91 -11.83 9.06
CA THR A 14 8.19 -12.58 10.09
C THR A 14 8.80 -13.97 10.23
N LYS A 15 8.12 -14.87 10.93
CA LYS A 15 8.59 -16.26 11.08
C LYS A 15 8.70 -16.97 9.73
N ASN A 16 7.69 -16.84 8.88
CA ASN A 16 7.58 -17.60 7.64
C ASN A 16 7.55 -16.72 6.39
N THR A 17 7.39 -15.41 6.53
CA THR A 17 7.24 -14.50 5.38
C THR A 17 8.23 -13.35 5.41
N SER A 18 8.46 -12.74 4.25
CA SER A 18 9.18 -11.48 4.11
C SER A 18 8.41 -10.51 3.24
N TYR A 19 8.49 -9.25 3.62
CA TYR A 19 8.01 -8.10 2.88
C TYR A 19 9.20 -7.20 2.56
N GLN A 20 9.49 -6.95 1.29
CA GLN A 20 10.67 -6.20 0.89
C GLN A 20 10.29 -4.99 0.02
N MET A 21 10.96 -3.89 0.32
CA MET A 21 10.90 -2.64 -0.43
C MET A 21 12.30 -2.21 -0.85
N LYS A 22 12.38 -1.45 -1.92
CA LYS A 22 13.62 -0.84 -2.41
C LYS A 22 13.38 0.60 -2.84
N PHE A 23 14.22 1.52 -2.39
CA PHE A 23 14.26 2.85 -2.99
C PHE A 23 15.41 2.92 -4.00
N ASP A 24 15.14 3.55 -5.12
CA ASP A 24 16.11 3.67 -6.21
C ASP A 24 16.89 4.99 -6.17
N ASP A 25 17.78 5.19 -7.15
CA ASP A 25 18.60 6.38 -7.27
C ASP A 25 17.79 7.65 -7.59
N LEU A 26 16.58 7.52 -8.13
CA LEU A 26 15.65 8.62 -8.35
C LEU A 26 14.78 8.92 -7.12
N GLY A 27 14.89 8.08 -6.09
CA GLY A 27 14.17 8.22 -4.82
C GLY A 27 12.78 7.61 -4.78
N TYR A 28 12.36 6.88 -5.81
CA TYR A 28 11.07 6.18 -5.75
C TYR A 28 11.17 4.92 -4.89
N LEU A 29 10.12 4.65 -4.10
CA LEU A 29 10.03 3.49 -3.24
C LEU A 29 9.15 2.43 -3.90
N PHE A 30 9.75 1.27 -4.20
CA PHE A 30 9.09 0.15 -4.85
C PHE A 30 8.87 -1.01 -3.90
N HIS A 31 7.74 -1.69 -4.07
CA HIS A 31 7.48 -3.00 -3.50
C HIS A 31 8.18 -4.08 -4.33
N THR A 32 9.01 -4.91 -3.72
CA THR A 32 9.79 -5.92 -4.46
C THR A 32 9.38 -7.35 -4.16
N TRP A 33 8.87 -7.60 -2.95
CA TRP A 33 8.49 -8.94 -2.50
C TRP A 33 7.46 -8.92 -1.38
N TYR A 34 6.50 -9.80 -1.43
CA TYR A 34 5.72 -10.26 -0.30
C TYR A 34 5.36 -11.72 -0.51
N GLY A 35 5.86 -12.61 0.32
CA GLY A 35 5.68 -14.04 0.18
C GLY A 35 6.53 -14.82 1.18
N GLU A 36 6.95 -16.02 0.80
CA GLU A 36 7.83 -16.86 1.61
C GLU A 36 9.07 -16.10 2.06
N ARG A 37 9.55 -16.44 3.26
CA ARG A 37 10.71 -15.79 3.87
C ARG A 37 11.96 -15.97 3.00
N ILE A 38 12.58 -14.84 2.69
CA ILE A 38 13.86 -14.75 1.95
C ILE A 38 15.01 -14.46 2.91
N GLU A 39 16.24 -14.69 2.44
CA GLU A 39 17.45 -14.32 3.18
C GLU A 39 17.63 -12.79 3.20
N ASP A 40 18.28 -12.28 4.23
CA ASP A 40 18.48 -10.83 4.41
C ASP A 40 19.36 -10.18 3.34
N SER A 41 20.12 -10.99 2.61
CA SER A 41 20.98 -10.56 1.49
C SER A 41 20.28 -10.56 0.13
N ASP A 42 19.10 -11.15 0.05
CA ASP A 42 18.38 -11.30 -1.22
C ASP A 42 17.79 -9.96 -1.67
N ASP A 43 17.95 -9.65 -2.93
CA ASP A 43 17.36 -8.49 -3.60
C ASP A 43 16.35 -8.99 -4.64
N MET A 44 15.06 -8.89 -4.30
CA MET A 44 13.97 -9.36 -5.16
C MET A 44 13.61 -8.36 -6.28
N SER A 45 14.29 -7.22 -6.36
CA SER A 45 14.02 -6.21 -7.40
C SER A 45 14.28 -6.69 -8.83
N TYR A 46 15.01 -7.78 -9.03
CA TYR A 46 15.17 -8.41 -10.36
C TYR A 46 13.84 -8.85 -10.99
N ARG A 47 12.78 -9.00 -10.18
CA ARG A 47 11.44 -9.36 -10.64
C ARG A 47 10.68 -8.18 -11.27
N ILE A 48 11.14 -6.95 -11.04
CA ILE A 48 10.50 -5.77 -11.62
C ILE A 48 10.69 -5.79 -13.13
N SER A 49 9.59 -5.75 -13.87
CA SER A 49 9.61 -5.72 -15.32
C SER A 49 10.17 -4.40 -15.84
N SER A 50 11.14 -4.48 -16.74
CA SER A 50 11.67 -3.33 -17.47
C SER A 50 11.26 -3.49 -18.94
N ILE A 51 10.30 -2.69 -19.39
CA ILE A 51 9.70 -2.77 -20.73
C ILE A 51 9.81 -1.40 -21.40
N ASP A 52 10.43 -1.34 -22.59
CA ASP A 52 10.41 -0.11 -23.41
C ASP A 52 8.97 0.25 -23.77
N ARG A 53 8.48 1.33 -23.21
CA ARG A 53 7.11 1.76 -23.32
C ARG A 53 6.91 2.97 -24.23
N GLY A 54 7.90 3.43 -24.92
CA GLY A 54 7.85 4.43 -25.99
C GLY A 54 7.03 5.70 -25.78
N PHE A 55 5.86 5.60 -25.18
CA PHE A 55 4.88 6.68 -24.97
C PHE A 55 4.38 6.79 -23.54
N SER A 56 4.94 6.06 -22.57
CA SER A 56 4.58 6.25 -21.18
C SER A 56 5.27 7.48 -20.59
N GLY A 57 4.64 8.09 -19.61
CA GLY A 57 5.24 9.18 -18.83
C GLY A 57 6.44 8.67 -18.04
N ASN A 58 7.64 8.92 -18.52
CA ASN A 58 8.85 8.66 -17.76
C ASN A 58 9.14 9.86 -16.85
N PRO A 59 9.72 9.65 -15.66
CA PRO A 59 10.23 10.74 -14.85
C PRO A 59 11.22 11.59 -15.67
N TYR A 60 11.19 12.90 -15.46
CA TYR A 60 12.02 13.85 -16.21
C TYR A 60 13.52 13.68 -15.93
N GLU A 61 13.87 13.02 -14.83
CA GLU A 61 15.26 12.75 -14.43
C GLU A 61 15.93 11.65 -15.25
N THR A 62 15.18 10.89 -16.03
CA THR A 62 15.75 9.80 -16.81
C THR A 62 15.31 9.82 -18.27
N MET A 63 16.25 9.47 -19.16
CA MET A 63 15.98 9.23 -20.58
C MET A 63 15.71 7.75 -20.88
N ASP A 64 15.70 6.89 -19.86
CA ASP A 64 15.46 5.47 -20.00
C ASP A 64 13.96 5.20 -20.23
N ARG A 65 13.61 4.82 -21.46
CA ARG A 65 12.24 4.54 -21.88
C ARG A 65 11.65 3.29 -21.24
N SER A 66 12.50 2.44 -20.65
CA SER A 66 12.05 1.28 -19.89
C SER A 66 11.70 1.60 -18.44
N TYR A 67 12.09 2.77 -17.96
CA TYR A 67 11.73 3.24 -16.62
C TYR A 67 10.34 3.91 -16.64
N SER A 68 9.35 3.24 -16.10
CA SER A 68 7.98 3.75 -16.09
C SER A 68 7.26 3.40 -14.81
N LEU A 69 6.78 4.43 -14.11
CA LEU A 69 5.98 4.27 -12.89
C LEU A 69 4.64 3.56 -13.15
N ASP A 70 4.15 3.58 -14.40
CA ASP A 70 2.97 2.84 -14.84
C ASP A 70 3.14 1.30 -14.86
N VAL A 71 4.38 0.83 -14.69
CA VAL A 71 4.73 -0.60 -14.66
C VAL A 71 5.39 -1.00 -13.36
N TYR A 72 6.18 -0.10 -12.78
CA TYR A 72 6.94 -0.42 -11.58
C TYR A 72 6.02 -0.58 -10.37
N PRO A 73 6.23 -1.61 -9.54
CA PRO A 73 5.42 -1.87 -8.36
C PRO A 73 5.72 -0.84 -7.28
N GLN A 74 4.81 0.11 -7.08
CA GLN A 74 5.00 1.18 -6.12
C GLN A 74 4.51 0.80 -4.73
N GLU A 75 5.20 1.26 -3.70
CA GLU A 75 4.81 1.05 -2.32
C GLU A 75 3.65 1.96 -1.87
N TYR A 76 3.63 3.19 -2.39
CA TYR A 76 2.55 4.15 -2.12
C TYR A 76 2.33 5.07 -3.34
N PRO A 77 1.57 4.62 -4.33
CA PRO A 77 1.37 5.34 -5.58
C PRO A 77 0.58 6.64 -5.38
N THR A 78 0.95 7.66 -6.19
CA THR A 78 0.33 8.97 -6.19
C THR A 78 -0.24 9.31 -7.56
N PHE A 79 -1.16 10.25 -7.61
CA PHE A 79 -1.74 10.74 -8.86
C PHE A 79 -0.80 11.73 -9.57
N GLY A 80 -0.76 11.67 -10.90
CA GLY A 80 -0.17 12.71 -11.76
C GLY A 80 1.30 12.58 -12.06
N ASN A 81 1.95 11.47 -11.65
CA ASN A 81 3.38 11.22 -11.86
C ASN A 81 3.70 10.15 -12.91
N GLY A 82 2.74 9.78 -13.76
CA GLY A 82 2.91 8.80 -14.84
C GLY A 82 2.48 7.38 -14.48
N ASP A 83 1.99 7.11 -13.28
CA ASP A 83 1.23 5.90 -12.94
C ASP A 83 -0.27 6.17 -13.15
N TYR A 84 -0.93 5.36 -13.98
CA TYR A 84 -2.34 5.49 -14.31
C TYR A 84 -3.23 4.45 -13.63
N ARG A 85 -2.64 3.57 -12.83
CA ARG A 85 -3.33 2.61 -11.98
C ARG A 85 -3.90 3.34 -10.75
N VAL A 86 -4.67 2.62 -9.93
CA VAL A 86 -5.26 3.21 -8.73
C VAL A 86 -4.18 3.79 -7.79
N ASP A 87 -4.38 5.02 -7.37
CA ASP A 87 -3.52 5.75 -6.45
C ASP A 87 -3.93 5.56 -4.98
N CYS A 88 -3.04 5.88 -4.05
CA CYS A 88 -3.30 5.87 -2.61
C CYS A 88 -3.60 7.24 -2.02
N ILE A 89 -3.20 8.32 -2.69
CA ILE A 89 -3.37 9.67 -2.17
C ILE A 89 -3.75 10.65 -3.28
N GLN A 90 -4.69 11.53 -2.98
CA GLN A 90 -5.05 12.68 -3.82
C GLN A 90 -5.05 13.94 -2.97
N VAL A 91 -4.31 14.93 -3.44
CA VAL A 91 -4.15 16.23 -2.77
C VAL A 91 -4.43 17.33 -3.78
N ILE A 92 -5.16 18.35 -3.37
CA ILE A 92 -5.26 19.59 -4.12
C ILE A 92 -4.29 20.59 -3.47
N ASN A 93 -3.32 21.02 -4.24
CA ASN A 93 -2.34 22.02 -3.87
C ASN A 93 -2.94 23.44 -3.83
N PRO A 94 -2.31 24.41 -3.17
CA PRO A 94 -2.85 25.78 -3.04
C PRO A 94 -3.09 26.51 -4.37
N ASP A 95 -2.38 26.10 -5.42
CA ASP A 95 -2.53 26.63 -6.79
C ASP A 95 -3.61 25.90 -7.61
N GLY A 96 -4.30 24.93 -7.01
CA GLY A 96 -5.33 24.12 -7.65
C GLY A 96 -4.81 22.92 -8.45
N THR A 97 -3.51 22.69 -8.48
CA THR A 97 -2.93 21.44 -9.06
C THR A 97 -3.13 20.26 -8.12
N ASN A 98 -3.11 19.06 -8.68
CA ASN A 98 -3.32 17.81 -7.93
C ASN A 98 -2.20 16.77 -8.11
N VAL A 99 -1.05 17.22 -8.61
CA VAL A 99 0.12 16.35 -8.77
C VAL A 99 0.89 16.29 -7.47
N VAL A 100 1.24 15.07 -7.04
CA VAL A 100 2.10 14.79 -5.89
C VAL A 100 3.17 13.79 -6.30
N GLU A 101 4.43 14.13 -6.15
CA GLU A 101 5.57 13.27 -6.47
C GLU A 101 6.32 12.89 -5.19
N LEU A 102 5.97 11.76 -4.60
CA LEU A 102 6.59 11.28 -3.37
C LEU A 102 7.91 10.57 -3.64
N LYS A 103 8.96 11.04 -2.98
CA LYS A 103 10.29 10.42 -3.01
C LYS A 103 10.75 10.06 -1.59
N TYR A 104 11.52 8.98 -1.49
CA TYR A 104 12.13 8.56 -0.24
C TYR A 104 13.00 9.68 0.36
N ASP A 105 12.80 9.94 1.64
CA ASP A 105 13.58 10.92 2.41
C ASP A 105 14.44 10.21 3.48
N SER A 106 13.79 9.39 4.30
CA SER A 106 14.44 8.73 5.42
C SER A 106 13.61 7.55 5.94
N CYS A 107 14.22 6.71 6.77
CA CYS A 107 13.49 5.73 7.55
C CYS A 107 14.02 5.63 8.99
N GLU A 108 13.15 5.16 9.87
CA GLU A 108 13.44 4.96 11.30
C GLU A 108 12.90 3.60 11.74
N ILE A 109 13.75 2.80 12.39
CA ILE A 109 13.37 1.51 12.98
C ILE A 109 13.33 1.68 14.49
N LYS A 110 12.25 1.24 15.11
CA LYS A 110 12.04 1.27 16.57
C LYS A 110 11.66 -0.10 17.08
N LYS A 111 12.08 -0.41 18.29
CA LYS A 111 11.52 -1.52 19.05
C LYS A 111 10.12 -1.14 19.54
N GLY A 112 9.20 -2.10 19.47
CA GLY A 112 7.82 -1.88 19.89
C GLY A 112 6.93 -1.28 18.81
N LYS A 113 5.75 -0.84 19.22
CA LYS A 113 4.65 -0.39 18.39
C LYS A 113 4.78 1.08 17.99
N TYR A 114 4.35 1.42 16.77
CA TYR A 114 4.07 2.82 16.43
C TYR A 114 2.73 3.27 17.03
N ASP A 115 2.59 4.57 17.24
CA ASP A 115 1.41 5.18 17.85
C ASP A 115 0.41 5.66 16.79
N LEU A 116 -0.89 5.42 17.07
CA LEU A 116 -2.03 5.90 16.27
C LEU A 116 -3.06 6.56 17.20
N PRO A 117 -2.82 7.79 17.67
CA PRO A 117 -3.71 8.47 18.58
C PRO A 117 -5.14 8.60 18.02
N GLY A 118 -6.14 8.14 18.80
CA GLY A 118 -7.54 8.27 18.43
C GLY A 118 -8.05 7.31 17.35
N LEU A 119 -7.22 6.42 16.83
CA LEU A 119 -7.61 5.44 15.80
C LEU A 119 -7.57 4.02 16.38
N PRO A 120 -8.38 3.10 15.81
CA PRO A 120 -8.27 1.69 16.12
C PRO A 120 -6.87 1.19 15.78
N ALA A 121 -6.31 0.37 16.67
CA ALA A 121 -4.97 -0.16 16.49
C ALA A 121 -4.91 -1.62 16.91
N PHE A 122 -3.99 -2.36 16.32
CA PHE A 122 -3.69 -3.72 16.72
C PHE A 122 -3.11 -3.72 18.14
N PHE A 123 -3.57 -4.64 18.99
CA PHE A 123 -2.99 -4.83 20.31
C PHE A 123 -1.79 -5.77 20.25
N TRP A 124 -0.63 -5.33 20.75
CA TRP A 124 0.56 -6.12 20.94
C TRP A 124 1.39 -5.57 22.11
N ASN A 125 2.22 -6.40 22.72
CA ASN A 125 3.13 -5.94 23.77
C ASN A 125 4.37 -5.31 23.10
N GLU A 126 4.92 -4.27 23.71
CA GLU A 126 6.08 -3.52 23.20
C GLU A 126 7.33 -4.40 22.95
N GLU A 127 7.41 -5.56 23.64
CA GLU A 127 8.53 -6.49 23.52
C GLU A 127 8.36 -7.49 22.35
N GLU A 128 7.17 -7.58 21.74
CA GLU A 128 6.83 -8.62 20.75
C GLU A 128 7.14 -8.28 19.30
N GLY A 129 7.61 -7.06 19.00
CA GLY A 129 7.85 -6.67 17.62
C GLY A 129 8.69 -5.43 17.45
N GLU A 130 8.89 -5.08 16.20
CA GLU A 130 9.57 -3.87 15.76
C GLU A 130 8.64 -3.06 14.86
N SER A 131 8.84 -1.76 14.81
CA SER A 131 8.17 -0.87 13.86
C SER A 131 9.15 -0.11 12.98
N LEU A 132 8.72 0.13 11.76
CA LEU A 132 9.40 0.93 10.77
C LEU A 132 8.53 2.14 10.43
N LYS A 133 9.16 3.30 10.32
CA LYS A 133 8.59 4.47 9.70
C LYS A 133 9.43 4.84 8.47
N VAL A 134 8.80 4.90 7.30
CA VAL A 134 9.44 5.40 6.08
C VAL A 134 8.83 6.75 5.75
N ASN A 135 9.66 7.76 5.61
CA ASN A 135 9.26 9.10 5.21
C ASN A 135 9.42 9.26 3.71
N LEU A 136 8.32 9.60 3.05
CA LEU A 136 8.29 10.03 1.66
C LEU A 136 7.91 11.51 1.64
N ILE A 137 8.50 12.29 0.73
CA ILE A 137 8.24 13.72 0.62
C ILE A 137 8.12 14.17 -0.83
N ASP A 138 7.12 15.00 -1.10
CA ASP A 138 7.10 15.87 -2.27
C ASP A 138 7.64 17.24 -1.87
N LYS A 139 8.81 17.58 -2.37
CA LYS A 139 9.49 18.84 -2.05
C LYS A 139 8.84 20.07 -2.67
N VAL A 140 7.99 19.89 -3.68
CA VAL A 140 7.30 21.00 -4.36
C VAL A 140 6.04 21.39 -3.58
N SER A 141 5.18 20.44 -3.29
CA SER A 141 3.94 20.68 -2.55
C SER A 141 4.14 20.76 -1.03
N GLY A 142 5.22 20.17 -0.51
CA GLY A 142 5.45 20.03 0.93
C GLY A 142 4.63 18.92 1.58
N VAL A 143 3.98 18.06 0.79
CA VAL A 143 3.32 16.86 1.31
C VAL A 143 4.37 15.86 1.75
N ARG A 144 4.31 15.45 3.02
CA ARG A 144 5.08 14.32 3.55
C ARG A 144 4.12 13.19 3.90
N VAL A 145 4.48 11.98 3.51
CA VAL A 145 3.76 10.77 3.88
C VAL A 145 4.67 9.90 4.72
N GLU A 146 4.23 9.57 5.93
CA GLU A 146 4.89 8.63 6.82
C GLU A 146 4.21 7.28 6.69
N LEU A 147 4.88 6.31 6.08
CA LEU A 147 4.43 4.93 6.00
C LEU A 147 4.87 4.21 7.28
N LEU A 148 3.90 3.70 8.03
CA LEU A 148 4.13 3.03 9.31
C LEU A 148 3.89 1.53 9.16
N TYR A 149 4.88 0.75 9.57
CA TYR A 149 4.83 -0.71 9.56
C TYR A 149 5.11 -1.24 10.96
N GLY A 150 4.36 -2.25 11.36
CA GLY A 150 4.66 -3.02 12.56
C GLY A 150 4.80 -4.50 12.20
N VAL A 151 5.86 -5.13 12.67
CA VAL A 151 6.14 -6.53 12.38
C VAL A 151 5.92 -7.38 13.63
N LEU A 152 4.91 -8.26 13.56
CA LEU A 152 4.63 -9.25 14.58
C LEU A 152 5.14 -10.62 14.11
N GLU A 153 6.44 -10.83 14.33
CA GLU A 153 7.18 -11.98 13.78
C GLU A 153 6.50 -13.32 14.06
N LYS A 154 6.04 -13.53 15.29
CA LYS A 154 5.44 -14.79 15.75
C LYS A 154 4.14 -15.17 15.02
N TYR A 155 3.42 -14.16 14.50
CA TYR A 155 2.07 -14.34 13.96
C TYR A 155 2.01 -14.22 12.44
N ASP A 156 3.14 -13.97 11.77
CA ASP A 156 3.20 -13.68 10.35
C ASP A 156 2.32 -12.48 9.95
N ILE A 157 2.27 -11.46 10.81
CA ILE A 157 1.46 -10.27 10.60
C ILE A 157 2.34 -9.04 10.44
N ILE A 158 2.04 -8.25 9.42
CA ILE A 158 2.58 -6.91 9.21
C ILE A 158 1.41 -5.92 9.31
N THR A 159 1.46 -5.01 10.27
CA THR A 159 0.48 -3.93 10.38
C THR A 159 0.94 -2.73 9.57
N ARG A 160 -0.01 -2.01 8.97
CA ARG A 160 0.27 -0.83 8.15
C ARG A 160 -0.64 0.33 8.54
N ALA A 161 -0.09 1.53 8.55
CA ALA A 161 -0.83 2.77 8.68
C ALA A 161 -0.08 3.89 7.95
N VAL A 162 -0.76 4.99 7.69
CA VAL A 162 -0.20 6.16 7.01
C VAL A 162 -0.52 7.39 7.81
N ARG A 163 0.45 8.30 7.91
CA ARG A 163 0.27 9.66 8.40
C ARG A 163 0.66 10.64 7.31
N ILE A 164 -0.18 11.61 7.04
CA ILE A 164 0.09 12.68 6.08
C ILE A 164 0.40 13.92 6.88
N VAL A 165 1.49 14.59 6.52
CA VAL A 165 1.97 15.79 7.20
C VAL A 165 2.16 16.89 6.16
N ASN A 166 1.64 18.06 6.42
CA ASN A 166 1.85 19.26 5.62
C ASN A 166 3.08 20.02 6.13
N THR A 167 4.19 19.94 5.41
CA THR A 167 5.42 20.67 5.75
C THR A 167 5.52 22.02 5.06
N SER A 168 4.51 22.41 4.26
CA SER A 168 4.46 23.70 3.58
C SER A 168 3.95 24.83 4.48
N ALA A 169 4.02 26.04 3.99
CA ALA A 169 3.47 27.24 4.65
C ALA A 169 1.98 27.48 4.34
N ASN A 170 1.38 26.71 3.45
CA ASN A 170 0.01 26.87 2.98
C ASN A 170 -0.84 25.66 3.42
N GLU A 171 -2.14 25.84 3.43
CA GLU A 171 -3.07 24.70 3.60
C GLU A 171 -3.11 23.83 2.35
N LEU A 172 -3.35 22.53 2.54
CA LEU A 172 -3.54 21.53 1.51
C LEU A 172 -4.91 20.89 1.69
N LYS A 173 -5.54 20.47 0.61
CA LYS A 173 -6.80 19.73 0.67
C LYS A 173 -6.57 18.27 0.32
N ILE A 174 -6.88 17.37 1.23
CA ILE A 174 -6.78 15.92 1.02
C ILE A 174 -8.14 15.40 0.57
N GLU A 175 -8.19 14.75 -0.58
CA GLU A 175 -9.40 14.14 -1.13
C GLU A 175 -9.37 12.61 -1.06
N LYS A 176 -8.17 12.01 -0.97
CA LYS A 176 -7.98 10.58 -0.80
C LYS A 176 -6.75 10.30 0.04
N ALA A 177 -6.87 9.37 0.98
CA ALA A 177 -5.75 8.86 1.78
C ALA A 177 -6.01 7.40 2.14
N LEU A 178 -5.42 6.48 1.39
CA LEU A 178 -5.50 5.05 1.67
C LEU A 178 -4.37 4.62 2.62
N SER A 179 -4.59 3.54 3.34
CA SER A 179 -3.68 3.06 4.38
C SER A 179 -2.57 2.16 3.84
N ALA A 180 -2.81 1.48 2.72
CA ALA A 180 -1.83 0.56 2.15
C ALA A 180 -2.05 0.33 0.66
N CYS A 181 -0.93 0.05 -0.03
CA CYS A 181 -0.86 -0.56 -1.35
C CYS A 181 -0.01 -1.82 -1.26
N ILE A 182 -0.37 -2.84 -2.02
CA ILE A 182 0.43 -4.04 -2.25
C ILE A 182 0.46 -4.25 -3.76
N ASP A 183 1.60 -3.98 -4.38
CA ASP A 183 1.83 -4.20 -5.80
C ASP A 183 2.56 -5.52 -6.01
N MET A 184 1.84 -6.54 -6.48
CA MET A 184 2.42 -7.85 -6.81
C MET A 184 2.82 -7.88 -8.27
N VAL A 185 4.04 -8.30 -8.57
CA VAL A 185 4.52 -8.49 -9.95
C VAL A 185 3.81 -9.62 -10.70
N ASP A 186 2.96 -10.36 -10.01
CA ASP A 186 2.13 -11.45 -10.54
C ASP A 186 0.67 -11.02 -10.65
N GLY A 187 -0.03 -11.44 -11.72
CA GLY A 187 -1.46 -11.20 -11.94
C GLY A 187 -2.35 -12.44 -11.76
N ASP A 188 -1.78 -13.57 -11.32
CA ASP A 188 -2.49 -14.84 -11.28
C ASP A 188 -3.10 -15.14 -9.90
N PHE A 189 -4.04 -14.28 -9.51
CA PHE A 189 -4.75 -14.39 -8.24
C PHE A 189 -6.25 -14.53 -8.44
N ASP A 190 -6.88 -15.24 -7.51
CA ASP A 190 -8.29 -15.11 -7.18
C ASP A 190 -8.46 -14.10 -6.03
N LEU A 191 -9.54 -13.34 -6.07
CA LEU A 191 -9.97 -12.50 -4.97
C LEU A 191 -11.02 -13.26 -4.15
N ILE A 192 -10.74 -13.38 -2.85
CA ILE A 192 -11.69 -13.93 -1.88
C ILE A 192 -12.19 -12.80 -1.00
N HIS A 193 -13.50 -12.70 -0.84
CA HIS A 193 -14.11 -11.72 0.06
C HIS A 193 -15.40 -12.28 0.68
N PHE A 194 -15.95 -11.51 1.62
CA PHE A 194 -17.14 -11.91 2.36
C PHE A 194 -18.19 -10.81 2.30
N HIS A 195 -19.42 -11.20 2.00
CA HIS A 195 -20.58 -10.32 1.92
C HIS A 195 -21.76 -10.93 2.66
N GLY A 196 -22.90 -10.28 2.65
CA GLY A 196 -24.09 -10.87 3.21
C GLY A 196 -25.18 -9.84 3.60
N LYS A 197 -26.13 -10.34 4.38
CA LYS A 197 -27.24 -9.58 4.91
C LYS A 197 -27.65 -10.14 6.26
N HIS A 198 -28.63 -9.51 6.93
CA HIS A 198 -29.17 -10.00 8.19
C HIS A 198 -29.60 -11.49 8.08
N ALA A 199 -29.12 -12.31 9.01
CA ALA A 199 -29.30 -13.75 9.08
C ALA A 199 -28.66 -14.55 7.92
N MET A 200 -27.82 -13.91 7.11
CA MET A 200 -27.02 -14.52 6.04
C MET A 200 -25.70 -13.75 5.94
N GLU A 201 -24.98 -13.62 7.06
CA GLU A 201 -23.72 -12.89 7.14
C GLU A 201 -22.55 -13.79 6.72
N ARG A 202 -21.50 -13.15 6.15
CA ARG A 202 -20.25 -13.79 5.76
C ARG A 202 -20.39 -14.88 4.71
N GLU A 203 -21.24 -14.66 3.72
CA GLU A 203 -21.23 -15.49 2.52
C GLU A 203 -19.87 -15.34 1.84
N PHE A 204 -19.25 -16.49 1.57
CA PHE A 204 -17.93 -16.58 0.95
C PHE A 204 -18.05 -16.45 -0.56
N GLU A 205 -17.22 -15.60 -1.15
CA GLU A 205 -17.09 -15.52 -2.60
C GLU A 205 -15.61 -15.58 -2.98
N ARG A 206 -15.29 -16.39 -4.00
CA ARG A 206 -13.99 -16.51 -4.64
C ARG A 206 -14.16 -16.34 -6.14
N SER A 207 -13.52 -15.33 -6.72
CA SER A 207 -13.58 -15.06 -8.14
C SER A 207 -12.19 -14.74 -8.70
N PRO A 208 -11.87 -15.16 -9.94
CA PRO A 208 -10.62 -14.80 -10.57
C PRO A 208 -10.54 -13.29 -10.77
N LEU A 209 -9.39 -12.70 -10.47
CA LEU A 209 -9.09 -11.35 -10.90
C LEU A 209 -8.83 -11.34 -12.41
N LEU A 210 -9.46 -10.42 -13.09
CA LEU A 210 -9.32 -10.19 -14.53
C LEU A 210 -8.82 -8.75 -14.75
N HIS A 211 -8.40 -8.43 -15.98
CA HIS A 211 -8.02 -7.06 -16.34
C HIS A 211 -9.14 -6.07 -16.00
N GLY A 212 -8.76 -4.97 -15.38
CA GLY A 212 -9.66 -3.98 -14.81
C GLY A 212 -9.69 -4.02 -13.28
N LYS A 213 -10.76 -3.49 -12.68
CA LYS A 213 -10.86 -3.35 -11.23
C LYS A 213 -12.03 -4.11 -10.63
N VAL A 214 -11.78 -4.69 -9.44
CA VAL A 214 -12.83 -5.13 -8.50
C VAL A 214 -12.79 -4.21 -7.30
N VAL A 215 -13.96 -3.71 -6.89
CA VAL A 215 -14.12 -2.77 -5.77
C VAL A 215 -14.99 -3.40 -4.70
N LEU A 216 -14.47 -3.48 -3.47
CA LEU A 216 -15.18 -3.88 -2.27
C LEU A 216 -15.29 -2.66 -1.37
N GLU A 217 -16.50 -2.19 -1.08
CA GLU A 217 -16.67 -0.91 -0.40
C GLU A 217 -17.86 -0.86 0.56
N SER A 218 -17.80 0.05 1.51
CA SER A 218 -18.96 0.52 2.26
C SER A 218 -18.94 2.04 2.36
N LYS A 219 -20.04 2.67 1.97
CA LYS A 219 -20.28 4.13 2.05
C LYS A 219 -21.30 4.49 3.13
N ARG A 220 -21.52 3.59 4.07
CA ARG A 220 -22.62 3.70 5.06
C ARG A 220 -22.21 4.45 6.34
N GLY A 221 -21.00 4.96 6.43
CA GLY A 221 -20.42 5.48 7.68
C GLY A 221 -20.03 4.37 8.67
N THR A 222 -20.24 3.12 8.27
CA THR A 222 -19.84 1.93 9.04
C THR A 222 -19.52 0.78 8.10
N SER A 223 -18.55 -0.04 8.47
CA SER A 223 -18.40 -1.38 7.89
C SER A 223 -19.59 -2.23 8.34
N SER A 224 -20.11 -3.08 7.49
CA SER A 224 -21.32 -3.86 7.77
C SER A 224 -21.17 -5.30 7.28
N HIS A 225 -22.12 -6.14 7.67
CA HIS A 225 -22.22 -7.51 7.15
C HIS A 225 -22.50 -7.57 5.65
N GLN A 226 -22.89 -6.48 5.00
CA GLN A 226 -23.12 -6.45 3.55
C GLN A 226 -21.80 -6.53 2.77
N GLN A 227 -20.73 -5.95 3.30
CA GLN A 227 -19.38 -6.06 2.77
C GLN A 227 -18.40 -6.00 3.94
N ASN A 228 -17.64 -7.05 4.13
CA ASN A 228 -16.64 -7.08 5.18
C ASN A 228 -15.37 -6.33 4.74
N PRO A 229 -14.70 -5.57 5.64
CA PRO A 229 -13.45 -4.87 5.35
C PRO A 229 -12.26 -5.85 5.34
N PHE A 230 -12.38 -6.92 4.56
CA PHE A 230 -11.41 -8.01 4.49
C PHE A 230 -11.39 -8.61 3.08
N ALA A 231 -10.20 -8.84 2.56
CA ALA A 231 -9.98 -9.50 1.28
C ALA A 231 -8.75 -10.40 1.32
N ILE A 232 -8.71 -11.42 0.45
CA ILE A 232 -7.56 -12.28 0.28
C ILE A 232 -7.24 -12.36 -1.22
N LEU A 233 -5.98 -12.11 -1.56
CA LEU A 233 -5.39 -12.52 -2.83
C LEU A 233 -4.88 -13.94 -2.65
N ALA A 234 -5.48 -14.89 -3.35
CA ALA A 234 -5.13 -16.29 -3.27
C ALA A 234 -4.58 -16.79 -4.60
N LYS A 235 -3.48 -17.53 -4.60
CA LYS A 235 -3.03 -18.24 -5.82
C LYS A 235 -4.15 -19.20 -6.25
N LYS A 236 -4.26 -19.47 -7.56
CA LYS A 236 -5.36 -20.28 -8.11
C LYS A 236 -5.44 -21.69 -7.56
N ASP A 237 -4.31 -22.25 -7.19
CA ASP A 237 -4.19 -23.57 -6.58
C ASP A 237 -4.35 -23.57 -5.05
N ALA A 238 -4.48 -22.36 -4.44
CA ALA A 238 -4.63 -22.26 -2.99
C ALA A 238 -5.98 -22.81 -2.54
N THR A 239 -5.93 -23.58 -1.43
CA THR A 239 -7.06 -24.17 -0.74
C THR A 239 -7.05 -23.75 0.72
N GLU A 240 -7.96 -24.27 1.53
CA GLU A 240 -7.97 -24.02 2.99
C GLU A 240 -6.75 -24.59 3.72
N THR A 241 -6.04 -25.52 3.12
CA THR A 241 -4.92 -26.27 3.75
C THR A 241 -3.63 -26.24 2.95
N PHE A 242 -3.62 -25.65 1.77
CA PHE A 242 -2.48 -25.63 0.87
C PHE A 242 -2.46 -24.37 0.02
N GLY A 243 -1.26 -23.96 -0.38
CA GLY A 243 -1.03 -22.87 -1.31
C GLY A 243 -0.71 -21.54 -0.60
N GLU A 244 -0.51 -20.52 -1.40
CA GLU A 244 -0.10 -19.17 -0.95
C GLU A 244 -1.27 -18.20 -1.06
N CYS A 245 -1.43 -17.37 -0.03
CA CYS A 245 -2.39 -16.28 -0.04
C CYS A 245 -1.89 -15.09 0.79
N VAL A 246 -2.36 -13.90 0.43
CA VAL A 246 -2.13 -12.65 1.15
C VAL A 246 -3.47 -12.07 1.60
N GLY A 247 -3.70 -12.07 2.91
CA GLY A 247 -4.91 -11.52 3.51
C GLY A 247 -4.72 -10.06 3.93
N VAL A 248 -5.71 -9.22 3.66
CA VAL A 248 -5.74 -7.82 4.09
C VAL A 248 -7.00 -7.59 4.94
N ALA A 249 -6.81 -7.16 6.19
CA ALA A 249 -7.89 -6.80 7.10
C ALA A 249 -7.80 -5.30 7.44
N PHE A 250 -8.81 -4.54 7.09
CA PHE A 250 -8.86 -3.12 7.41
C PHE A 250 -9.47 -2.92 8.80
N VAL A 251 -8.61 -2.55 9.76
CA VAL A 251 -8.99 -2.39 11.18
C VAL A 251 -9.62 -1.02 11.41
N TYR A 252 -10.75 -0.78 10.76
CA TYR A 252 -11.55 0.43 10.92
C TYR A 252 -13.01 0.09 10.68
N SER A 253 -13.89 0.63 11.49
CA SER A 253 -15.33 0.30 11.45
C SER A 253 -16.18 1.29 10.67
N GLY A 254 -15.58 2.30 10.03
CA GLY A 254 -16.28 3.30 9.20
C GLY A 254 -16.39 2.89 7.74
N SER A 255 -16.63 3.89 6.89
CA SER A 255 -16.64 3.70 5.43
C SER A 255 -15.25 3.34 4.93
N PHE A 256 -15.16 2.31 4.10
CA PHE A 256 -13.90 1.78 3.59
C PHE A 256 -13.97 1.45 2.11
N ILE A 257 -12.80 1.32 1.50
CA ILE A 257 -12.62 0.80 0.15
C ILE A 257 -11.43 -0.15 0.11
N ILE A 258 -11.61 -1.24 -0.64
CA ILE A 258 -10.55 -2.15 -1.09
C ILE A 258 -10.69 -2.24 -2.60
N GLU A 259 -9.65 -1.91 -3.35
CA GLU A 259 -9.64 -2.04 -4.80
C GLU A 259 -8.54 -3.01 -5.22
N ALA A 260 -8.89 -4.00 -6.04
CA ALA A 260 -7.95 -4.91 -6.67
C ALA A 260 -7.96 -4.69 -8.18
N GLU A 261 -6.80 -4.42 -8.77
CA GLU A 261 -6.62 -4.11 -10.19
C GLU A 261 -5.58 -5.04 -10.81
N ILE A 262 -5.90 -5.59 -11.99
CA ILE A 262 -4.92 -6.22 -12.86
C ILE A 262 -4.58 -5.24 -13.99
N ASP A 263 -3.31 -4.87 -14.07
CA ASP A 263 -2.82 -3.93 -15.06
C ASP A 263 -2.52 -4.57 -16.43
N GLN A 264 -2.12 -3.74 -17.38
CA GLN A 264 -1.84 -4.12 -18.77
C GLN A 264 -0.66 -5.09 -18.96
N VAL A 265 0.17 -5.29 -17.92
CA VAL A 265 1.32 -6.21 -17.93
C VAL A 265 1.14 -7.39 -16.98
N ASN A 266 -0.11 -7.67 -16.58
CA ASN A 266 -0.49 -8.75 -15.68
C ASN A 266 0.11 -8.63 -14.26
N GLN A 267 0.20 -7.44 -13.71
CA GLN A 267 0.53 -7.22 -12.31
C GLN A 267 -0.73 -6.93 -11.52
N THR A 268 -0.73 -7.28 -10.24
CA THR A 268 -1.86 -7.04 -9.34
C THR A 268 -1.54 -5.91 -8.39
N ARG A 269 -2.39 -4.88 -8.37
CA ARG A 269 -2.39 -3.86 -7.32
C ARG A 269 -3.59 -4.05 -6.40
N LEU A 270 -3.34 -4.15 -5.10
CA LEU A 270 -4.37 -4.13 -4.07
C LEU A 270 -4.17 -2.91 -3.18
N VAL A 271 -5.17 -2.04 -3.11
CA VAL A 271 -5.15 -0.88 -2.20
C VAL A 271 -6.28 -0.98 -1.19
N VAL A 272 -6.07 -0.44 0.00
CA VAL A 272 -7.05 -0.46 1.09
C VAL A 272 -6.97 0.81 1.94
N GLY A 273 -8.14 1.31 2.34
CA GLY A 273 -8.19 2.46 3.26
C GLY A 273 -9.58 3.03 3.47
N LEU A 274 -9.61 4.27 3.92
CA LEU A 274 -10.83 5.05 4.06
C LEU A 274 -11.46 5.28 2.68
N HIS A 275 -12.80 5.20 2.63
CA HIS A 275 -13.52 5.49 1.41
C HIS A 275 -13.37 6.97 1.03
N PRO A 276 -12.89 7.29 -0.19
CA PRO A 276 -12.58 8.68 -0.57
C PRO A 276 -13.80 9.53 -0.92
N GLU A 277 -14.97 8.92 -1.15
CA GLU A 277 -16.15 9.67 -1.53
C GLU A 277 -16.56 10.67 -0.44
N GLN A 278 -16.69 11.93 -0.82
CA GLN A 278 -16.99 13.06 0.06
C GLN A 278 -15.91 13.37 1.11
N VAL A 279 -14.70 12.89 0.91
CA VAL A 279 -13.56 13.29 1.75
C VAL A 279 -13.03 14.64 1.24
N GLU A 280 -13.08 15.62 2.12
CA GLU A 280 -12.44 16.92 1.94
C GLU A 280 -11.83 17.32 3.28
N TYR A 281 -10.57 17.00 3.47
CA TYR A 281 -9.86 17.37 4.70
C TYR A 281 -8.87 18.49 4.42
N ILE A 282 -9.04 19.61 5.11
CA ILE A 282 -8.08 20.71 5.05
C ILE A 282 -6.97 20.41 6.05
N LEU A 283 -5.78 20.20 5.53
CA LEU A 283 -4.57 19.97 6.31
C LEU A 283 -3.81 21.29 6.41
N ASN A 284 -3.82 21.89 7.58
CA ASN A 284 -3.22 23.20 7.80
C ASN A 284 -1.70 23.14 7.72
N ALA A 285 -1.08 24.31 7.51
CA ALA A 285 0.37 24.44 7.51
C ALA A 285 0.98 23.91 8.82
N GLY A 286 1.91 22.96 8.70
CA GLY A 286 2.59 22.31 9.83
C GLY A 286 1.79 21.23 10.56
N GLU A 287 0.57 20.90 10.10
CA GLU A 287 -0.26 19.81 10.63
C GLU A 287 0.16 18.44 10.13
#